data_327eaf21ef72cd92a80bee6a445752bf
#
_entry.id   327eaf21ef72cd92a80bee6a445752bf
#
_cell.length_a   1.000
_cell.length_b   1.000
_cell.length_c   1.000
_cell.angle_alpha   90.00
_cell.angle_beta   90.00
_cell.angle_gamma   90.00
#
_symmetry.space_group_name_H-M   'P 1'
#
loop_
_entity.id
_entity.type
_entity.pdbx_description
1 polymer ?
#
loop_
_entity_poly.entity_id
_entity_poly.type
_entity_poly.pdbx_seq_one_letter_code
_entity_poly.pdbx_strand_id
1 'polypeptide(L)' 'MNEIDRIALPTLIVCGEDDKLTPIKYSQYMKDRIQNARLVIIPDAGHSVMLEKPEELNEALRSFISDLRSFQRYSFSN' A
#
# COMPACT_ATOMS: atom_id res chain seq x y z
N MET A 1 15.54 -14.39 -9.82
CA MET A 1 14.20 -13.82 -9.70
C MET A 1 13.93 -13.48 -8.25
N ASN A 2 13.49 -12.27 -7.97
CA ASN A 2 13.15 -11.84 -6.62
C ASN A 2 11.78 -12.43 -6.23
N GLU A 3 11.64 -12.85 -4.98
CA GLU A 3 10.36 -13.40 -4.50
C GLU A 3 9.22 -12.38 -4.61
N ILE A 4 9.53 -11.08 -4.52
CA ILE A 4 8.52 -10.03 -4.60
C ILE A 4 7.79 -10.05 -5.95
N ASP A 5 8.44 -10.51 -7.00
CA ASP A 5 7.83 -10.61 -8.34
C ASP A 5 6.73 -11.66 -8.41
N ARG A 6 6.65 -12.52 -7.41
CA ARG A 6 5.65 -13.60 -7.36
C ARG A 6 4.40 -13.22 -6.57
N ILE A 7 4.40 -12.05 -5.93
CA ILE A 7 3.25 -11.63 -5.15
C ILE A 7 2.13 -11.20 -6.10
N ALA A 8 1.02 -11.94 -6.07
CA ALA A 8 -0.14 -11.65 -6.90
C ALA A 8 -1.34 -11.19 -6.07
N LEU A 9 -1.25 -11.27 -4.74
CA LEU A 9 -2.33 -10.85 -3.86
C LEU A 9 -2.42 -9.31 -3.84
N PRO A 10 -3.64 -8.78 -3.68
CA PRO A 10 -3.79 -7.34 -3.49
C PRO A 10 -2.94 -6.86 -2.32
N THR A 11 -2.15 -5.83 -2.55
CA THR A 11 -1.14 -5.35 -1.60
C THR A 11 -1.23 -3.84 -1.46
N LEU A 12 -1.25 -3.36 -0.23
CA LEU A 12 -1.18 -1.93 0.05
C LEU A 12 0.21 -1.60 0.58
N ILE A 13 0.86 -0.64 -0.06
CA ILE A 13 2.17 -0.13 0.37
C ILE A 13 1.94 1.29 0.87
N VAL A 14 2.29 1.56 2.13
CA VAL A 14 2.16 2.89 2.72
C VAL A 14 3.54 3.41 3.06
N CYS A 15 3.84 4.62 2.64
CA CYS A 15 5.14 5.24 2.86
C CYS A 15 4.94 6.68 3.31
N GLY A 16 5.69 7.11 4.34
CA GLY A 16 5.73 8.51 4.72
C GLY A 16 6.60 9.29 3.73
N GLU A 17 6.14 10.46 3.35
CA GLU A 17 6.85 11.31 2.38
C GLU A 17 8.28 11.61 2.82
N ASP A 18 8.49 11.82 4.13
CA ASP A 18 9.77 12.20 4.70
C ASP A 18 10.51 11.03 5.35
N ASP A 19 10.18 9.80 4.95
CA ASP A 19 10.84 8.62 5.49
C ASP A 19 12.29 8.56 5.00
N LYS A 20 13.22 8.74 5.94
CA LYS A 20 14.65 8.74 5.63
C LYS A 20 15.27 7.35 5.73
N LEU A 21 14.60 6.42 6.41
CA LEU A 21 15.08 5.04 6.55
C LEU A 21 14.75 4.22 5.31
N THR A 22 13.53 4.39 4.80
CA THR A 22 13.09 3.72 3.58
C THR A 22 12.49 4.78 2.65
N PRO A 23 13.33 5.46 1.86
CA PRO A 23 12.83 6.50 0.95
C PRO A 23 11.79 6.01 -0.04
N ILE A 24 11.01 6.94 -0.57
CA ILE A 24 9.89 6.64 -1.49
C ILE A 24 10.30 5.73 -2.64
N LYS A 25 11.52 5.89 -3.14
CA LYS A 25 11.99 5.08 -4.28
C LYS A 25 11.91 3.57 -4.02
N TYR A 26 12.06 3.14 -2.78
CA TYR A 26 11.93 1.72 -2.44
C TYR A 26 10.48 1.26 -2.49
N SER A 27 9.56 2.10 -2.04
CA SER A 27 8.14 1.80 -2.12
C SER A 27 7.67 1.77 -3.56
N GLN A 28 8.16 2.67 -4.40
CA GLN A 28 7.84 2.66 -5.82
C GLN A 28 8.41 1.42 -6.51
N TYR A 29 9.62 1.00 -6.12
CA TYR A 29 10.19 -0.23 -6.64
C TYR A 29 9.29 -1.43 -6.33
N MET A 30 8.82 -1.52 -5.08
CA MET A 30 7.93 -2.61 -4.70
C MET A 30 6.60 -2.55 -5.46
N LYS A 31 6.04 -1.36 -5.61
CA LYS A 31 4.79 -1.18 -6.35
C LYS A 31 4.92 -1.67 -7.79
N ASP A 32 6.04 -1.37 -8.43
CA ASP A 32 6.26 -1.76 -9.81
C ASP A 32 6.42 -3.28 -9.97
N ARG A 33 6.90 -3.95 -8.92
CA ARG A 33 7.17 -5.38 -8.95
C ARG A 33 5.98 -6.22 -8.50
N ILE A 34 5.16 -5.71 -7.59
CA ILE A 34 4.00 -6.42 -7.08
C ILE A 34 2.81 -6.17 -8.00
N GLN A 35 2.25 -7.23 -8.55
CA GLN A 35 1.25 -7.16 -9.63
C GLN A 35 0.00 -6.35 -9.25
N ASN A 36 -0.51 -6.52 -8.04
CA ASN A 36 -1.74 -5.86 -7.60
C ASN A 36 -1.47 -4.92 -6.43
N ALA A 37 -0.44 -4.07 -6.56
CA ALA A 37 -0.04 -3.17 -5.50
C ALA A 37 -0.64 -1.78 -5.68
N ARG A 38 -1.03 -1.18 -4.55
CA ARG A 38 -1.40 0.22 -4.45
C ARG A 38 -0.38 0.90 -3.53
N LEU A 39 0.14 2.04 -3.97
CA LEU A 39 1.07 2.84 -3.17
C LEU A 39 0.36 4.10 -2.68
N VAL A 40 0.42 4.34 -1.37
CA VAL A 40 -0.08 5.58 -0.77
C VAL A 40 1.08 6.26 -0.05
N ILE A 41 1.34 7.51 -0.42
CA ILE A 41 2.38 8.32 0.19
C ILE A 41 1.69 9.32 1.12
N ILE A 42 2.03 9.28 2.41
CA ILE A 42 1.43 10.14 3.42
C ILE A 42 2.28 11.39 3.58
N PRO A 43 1.74 12.59 3.30
CA PRO A 43 2.50 13.84 3.43
C PRO A 43 2.92 14.11 4.87
N ASP A 44 4.06 14.75 5.04
CA ASP A 44 4.59 15.18 6.34
C ASP A 44 4.74 14.05 7.35
N ALA A 45 4.95 12.83 6.89
CA ALA A 45 5.13 11.67 7.74
C ALA A 45 6.50 11.04 7.50
N GLY A 46 7.12 10.57 8.59
CA GLY A 46 8.36 9.83 8.52
C GLY A 46 8.13 8.33 8.52
N HIS A 47 9.06 7.59 9.09
CA HIS A 47 9.02 6.12 9.08
C HIS A 47 7.86 5.55 9.91
N SER A 48 7.52 6.19 11.02
CA SER A 48 6.49 5.70 11.93
C SER A 48 5.12 6.29 11.58
N VAL A 49 4.62 6.02 10.38
CA VAL A 49 3.37 6.60 9.87
C VAL A 49 2.20 6.35 10.83
N MET A 50 2.12 5.15 11.41
CA MET A 50 1.01 4.80 12.31
C MET A 50 0.97 5.67 13.57
N LEU A 51 2.12 6.19 14.00
CA LEU A 51 2.20 7.06 15.18
C LEU A 51 2.05 8.53 14.81
N GLU A 52 2.56 8.91 13.63
CA GLU A 52 2.60 10.31 13.21
C GLU A 52 1.31 10.74 12.50
N LYS A 53 0.73 9.87 11.69
CA LYS A 53 -0.43 10.18 10.87
C LYS A 53 -1.45 9.03 10.90
N PRO A 54 -2.01 8.73 12.09
CA PRO A 54 -2.92 7.59 12.21
C PRO A 54 -4.21 7.73 11.41
N GLU A 55 -4.73 8.96 11.27
CA GLU A 55 -5.98 9.17 10.53
C GLU A 55 -5.80 8.93 9.05
N GLU A 56 -4.70 9.42 8.49
CA GLU A 56 -4.39 9.23 7.08
C GLU A 56 -4.12 7.77 6.78
N LEU A 57 -3.41 7.07 7.68
CA LEU A 57 -3.19 5.65 7.53
C LEU A 57 -4.50 4.87 7.55
N ASN A 58 -5.37 5.20 8.50
CA ASN A 58 -6.66 4.53 8.62
C ASN A 58 -7.54 4.75 7.39
N GLU A 59 -7.49 5.94 6.80
CA GLU A 59 -8.24 6.23 5.59
C GLU A 59 -7.73 5.40 4.42
N ALA A 60 -6.40 5.29 4.28
CA ALA A 60 -5.80 4.46 3.24
C ALA A 60 -6.22 2.99 3.39
N LEU A 61 -6.22 2.49 4.63
CA LEU A 61 -6.64 1.12 4.92
C LEU A 61 -8.12 0.91 4.60
N ARG A 62 -8.99 1.85 5.00
CA ARG A 62 -10.43 1.73 4.72
C ARG A 62 -10.71 1.70 3.23
N SER A 63 -10.07 2.59 2.49
CA SER A 63 -10.24 2.65 1.05
C SER A 63 -9.79 1.35 0.38
N PHE A 64 -8.65 0.83 0.81
CA PHE A 64 -8.11 -0.41 0.28
C PHE A 64 -9.04 -1.59 0.55
N ILE A 65 -9.52 -1.72 1.79
CA ILE A 65 -10.42 -2.80 2.18
C ILE A 65 -11.74 -2.71 1.44
N SER A 66 -12.26 -1.50 1.27
CA SER A 66 -13.50 -1.28 0.53
C SER A 66 -13.37 -1.75 -0.92
N ASP A 67 -12.25 -1.43 -1.55
CA ASP A 67 -12.00 -1.86 -2.93
C ASP A 67 -11.86 -3.38 -3.03
N LEU A 68 -11.25 -4.02 -2.04
CA LEU A 68 -11.14 -5.47 -1.98
C LEU A 68 -12.53 -6.13 -1.90
N ARG A 69 -13.42 -5.58 -1.09
CA ARG A 69 -14.76 -6.12 -0.95
C ARG A 69 -15.52 -6.04 -2.27
N SER A 70 -15.41 -4.95 -2.98
CA SER A 70 -16.03 -4.79 -4.28
C SER A 70 -15.51 -5.82 -5.27
N PHE A 71 -14.20 -6.03 -5.29
CA PHE A 71 -13.58 -7.03 -6.16
C PHE A 71 -14.05 -8.44 -5.82
N GLN A 72 -14.09 -8.81 -4.54
CA GLN A 72 -14.53 -10.13 -4.10
C GLN A 72 -15.99 -10.37 -4.45
N ARG A 73 -16.84 -9.34 -4.33
CA ARG A 73 -18.24 -9.44 -4.67
C ARG A 73 -18.42 -9.81 -6.14
N TYR A 74 -17.66 -9.20 -7.01
CA TYR A 74 -17.70 -9.53 -8.44
C TYR A 74 -17.18 -10.94 -8.70
N SER A 75 -16.15 -11.36 -7.98
CA SER A 75 -15.57 -12.68 -8.15
C SER A 75 -16.53 -13.80 -7.79
N PHE A 76 -17.42 -13.57 -6.84
CA PHE A 76 -18.35 -14.58 -6.34
C PHE A 76 -19.74 -14.50 -6.99
N SER A 77 -19.97 -13.57 -7.87
CA SER A 77 -21.28 -13.36 -8.46
C SER A 77 -21.53 -14.17 -9.74
N ASN A 78 -20.69 -15.13 -9.99
CA ASN A 78 -20.84 -16.00 -11.18
C ASN A 78 -21.98 -16.96 -11.03
#